data_dd4625fbfe6384bef261e2e2ad588adc
#
_entry.id   dd4625fbfe6384bef261e2e2ad588adc
#
_cell.length_a   1.000
_cell.length_b   1.000
_cell.length_c   1.000
_cell.angle_alpha   90.00
_cell.angle_beta   90.00
_cell.angle_gamma   90.00
#
_symmetry.space_group_name_H-M   'P 1'
#
loop_
_entity.id
_entity.type
_entity.pdbx_description
1 polymer ?
#
loop_
_entity_poly.entity_id
_entity_poly.type
_entity_poly.pdbx_seq_one_letter_code
_entity_poly.pdbx_strand_id
1 'polypeptide(L)'
;MMYAFLPHLKKVNHAAIVNVSSGLAFVPLLISAVYCATKAALHSYTQSLRVQLSNTPIKVFELMPPATETELLGDFEEQDMQGISVMNTDKMVEAFIKGFERDTLEIRPGQSNQLRFMSRFFPGFILRQMSRPVENMHRSAGKAR
;
A
#
# COMPACT_ATOMS: atom_id res chain seq x y z
N MET A 1 -7.47 10.03 15.53
CA MET A 1 -7.26 8.85 16.42
C MET A 1 -5.81 8.76 16.89
N MET A 2 -4.78 8.71 16.06
CA MET A 2 -3.38 8.51 16.49
C MET A 2 -2.89 9.58 17.48
N TYR A 3 -3.16 10.86 17.27
CA TYR A 3 -2.76 11.94 18.19
C TYR A 3 -3.26 11.74 19.63
N ALA A 4 -4.41 11.10 19.81
CA ALA A 4 -4.94 10.82 21.14
C ALA A 4 -4.10 9.79 21.92
N PHE A 5 -3.44 8.86 21.22
CA PHE A 5 -2.60 7.83 21.83
C PHE A 5 -1.14 8.25 22.03
N LEU A 6 -0.65 9.27 21.32
CA LEU A 6 0.76 9.68 21.40
C LEU A 6 1.23 10.02 22.82
N PRO A 7 0.46 10.75 23.67
CA PRO A 7 0.89 11.03 25.03
C PRO A 7 1.06 9.75 25.88
N HIS A 8 0.26 8.71 25.61
CA HIS A 8 0.37 7.42 26.28
C HIS A 8 1.58 6.63 25.77
N LEU A 9 1.76 6.54 24.45
CA LEU A 9 2.88 5.82 23.82
C LEU A 9 4.25 6.41 24.19
N LYS A 10 4.33 7.72 24.44
CA LYS A 10 5.57 8.38 24.87
C LYS A 10 5.99 8.03 26.31
N LYS A 11 5.10 7.46 27.12
CA LYS A 11 5.38 7.11 28.53
C LYS A 11 5.93 5.71 28.71
N VAL A 12 5.89 4.88 27.68
CA VAL A 12 6.40 3.50 27.72
C VAL A 12 7.80 3.44 27.12
N ASN A 13 8.62 2.50 27.58
CA ASN A 13 10.01 2.35 27.14
C ASN A 13 10.14 1.91 25.67
N HIS A 14 9.16 1.16 25.18
CA HIS A 14 9.11 0.67 23.80
C HIS A 14 7.67 0.75 23.29
N ALA A 15 7.48 1.42 22.17
CA ALA A 15 6.18 1.50 21.51
C ALA A 15 6.34 1.37 19.99
N ALA A 16 5.32 0.87 19.34
CA ALA A 16 5.26 0.81 17.88
C ALA A 16 3.93 1.35 17.36
N ILE A 17 4.00 2.08 16.27
CA ILE A 17 2.86 2.47 15.45
C ILE A 17 3.01 1.73 14.12
N VAL A 18 1.98 1.02 13.70
CA VAL A 18 1.95 0.32 12.41
C VAL A 18 0.85 0.94 11.56
N ASN A 19 1.23 1.62 10.49
CA ASN A 19 0.30 2.10 9.48
C ASN A 19 0.19 1.08 8.34
N VAL A 20 -1.03 0.73 7.97
CA VAL A 20 -1.29 -0.19 6.85
C VAL A 20 -1.71 0.62 5.63
N SER A 21 -0.75 0.87 4.73
CA SER A 21 -1.01 1.53 3.45
C SER A 21 -1.33 0.52 2.34
N SER A 22 -0.62 0.53 1.24
CA SER A 22 -0.76 -0.42 0.13
C SER A 22 0.42 -0.29 -0.83
N GLY A 23 0.71 -1.32 -1.61
CA GLY A 23 1.58 -1.20 -2.78
C GLY A 23 1.07 -0.17 -3.80
N LEU A 24 -0.24 0.08 -3.84
CA LEU A 24 -0.86 1.12 -4.67
C LEU A 24 -0.61 2.55 -4.16
N ALA A 25 0.06 2.74 -3.02
CA ALA A 25 0.55 4.05 -2.61
C ALA A 25 1.65 4.61 -3.56
N PHE A 26 2.26 3.75 -4.36
CA PHE A 26 3.35 4.12 -5.28
C PHE A 26 2.88 4.37 -6.72
N VAL A 27 1.72 3.86 -7.08
CA VAL A 27 1.23 3.89 -8.47
C VAL A 27 -0.26 4.21 -8.49
N PRO A 28 -0.74 5.01 -9.46
CA PRO A 28 -2.17 5.24 -9.64
C PRO A 28 -2.79 4.04 -10.36
N LEU A 29 -3.78 3.42 -9.74
CA LEU A 29 -4.69 2.49 -10.40
C LEU A 29 -5.96 3.26 -10.77
N LEU A 30 -6.22 3.41 -12.07
CA LEU A 30 -7.23 4.37 -12.56
C LEU A 30 -8.66 4.02 -12.14
N ILE A 31 -8.98 2.72 -12.01
CA ILE A 31 -10.28 2.26 -11.51
C ILE A 31 -10.49 2.50 -10.00
N SER A 32 -9.42 2.81 -9.26
CA SER A 32 -9.43 3.05 -7.82
C SER A 32 -8.63 4.28 -7.42
N ALA A 33 -8.77 5.39 -8.17
CA ALA A 33 -7.96 6.59 -8.03
C ALA A 33 -8.01 7.19 -6.61
N VAL A 34 -9.20 7.25 -6.00
CA VAL A 34 -9.38 7.79 -4.64
C VAL A 34 -8.66 6.91 -3.61
N TYR A 35 -8.78 5.59 -3.74
CA TYR A 35 -8.07 4.65 -2.88
C TYR A 35 -6.54 4.87 -2.97
N CYS A 36 -5.99 4.92 -4.18
CA CYS A 36 -4.56 5.17 -4.39
C CYS A 36 -4.12 6.50 -3.76
N ALA A 37 -4.90 7.56 -3.94
CA ALA A 37 -4.61 8.87 -3.36
C ALA A 37 -4.60 8.81 -1.82
N THR A 38 -5.56 8.14 -1.19
CA THR A 38 -5.60 7.98 0.27
C THR A 38 -4.39 7.18 0.80
N LYS A 39 -3.98 6.12 0.09
CA LYS A 39 -2.82 5.30 0.47
C LYS A 39 -1.50 6.02 0.24
N ALA A 40 -1.37 6.82 -0.82
CA ALA A 40 -0.23 7.70 -1.04
C ALA A 40 -0.12 8.78 0.05
N ALA A 41 -1.24 9.39 0.44
CA ALA A 41 -1.28 10.32 1.55
C ALA A 41 -0.84 9.67 2.87
N LEU A 42 -1.31 8.45 3.17
CA LEU A 42 -0.90 7.71 4.36
C LEU A 42 0.60 7.36 4.33
N HIS A 43 1.14 6.98 3.17
CA HIS A 43 2.58 6.74 3.00
C HIS A 43 3.40 8.00 3.32
N SER A 44 3.06 9.14 2.71
CA SER A 44 3.73 10.43 2.97
C SER A 44 3.62 10.85 4.44
N TYR A 45 2.43 10.69 5.04
CA TYR A 45 2.21 10.96 6.44
C TYR A 45 3.08 10.07 7.36
N THR A 46 3.18 8.77 7.04
CA THR A 46 4.00 7.82 7.81
C THR A 46 5.47 8.20 7.80
N GLN A 47 6.00 8.63 6.66
CA GLN A 47 7.37 9.12 6.56
C GLN A 47 7.60 10.35 7.43
N SER A 48 6.69 11.32 7.37
CA SER A 48 6.75 12.54 8.20
C SER A 48 6.68 12.22 9.68
N LEU A 49 5.75 11.34 10.07
CA LEU A 49 5.57 10.91 11.46
C LEU A 49 6.83 10.21 12.01
N ARG A 50 7.49 9.39 11.19
CA ARG A 50 8.73 8.71 11.56
C ARG A 50 9.83 9.71 11.93
N VAL A 51 9.96 10.79 11.16
CA VAL A 51 10.92 11.87 11.47
C VAL A 51 10.51 12.63 12.73
N GLN A 52 9.23 12.97 12.87
CA GLN A 52 8.72 13.70 14.05
C GLN A 52 8.89 12.93 15.37
N LEU A 53 8.87 11.60 15.31
CA LEU A 53 9.00 10.74 16.49
C LEU A 53 10.39 10.13 16.67
N SER A 54 11.39 10.54 15.87
CA SER A 54 12.75 9.96 15.88
C SER A 54 13.45 10.03 17.25
N ASN A 55 13.14 11.08 18.04
CA ASN A 55 13.71 11.28 19.39
C ASN A 55 12.78 10.76 20.50
N THR A 56 11.92 9.77 20.21
CA THR A 56 11.00 9.16 21.17
C THR A 56 11.19 7.65 21.16
N PRO A 57 10.70 6.91 22.16
CA PRO A 57 10.76 5.44 22.16
C PRO A 57 9.79 4.78 21.17
N ILE A 58 9.16 5.55 20.29
CA ILE A 58 8.11 5.08 19.37
C ILE A 58 8.73 4.78 18.00
N LYS A 59 8.70 3.54 17.56
CA LYS A 59 9.02 3.12 16.20
C LYS A 59 7.78 3.22 15.30
N VAL A 60 7.93 3.76 14.08
CA VAL A 60 6.83 3.88 13.12
C VAL A 60 7.08 2.98 11.93
N PHE A 61 6.32 1.91 11.85
CA PHE A 61 6.34 0.94 10.77
C PHE A 61 5.25 1.24 9.75
N GLU A 62 5.50 0.84 8.53
CA GLU A 62 4.52 0.84 7.47
C GLU A 62 4.45 -0.53 6.80
N LEU A 63 3.28 -1.14 6.82
CA LEU A 63 2.98 -2.33 6.05
C LEU A 63 2.29 -1.90 4.75
N MET A 64 2.83 -2.35 3.62
CA MET A 64 2.33 -2.05 2.28
C MET A 64 1.92 -3.35 1.58
N PRO A 65 0.73 -3.89 1.87
CA PRO A 65 0.27 -5.14 1.26
C PRO A 65 0.14 -5.00 -0.26
N PRO A 66 0.41 -6.06 -1.04
CA PRO A 66 -0.08 -6.19 -2.40
C PRO A 66 -1.59 -6.49 -2.37
N ALA A 67 -2.19 -6.83 -3.52
CA ALA A 67 -3.50 -7.47 -3.53
C ALA A 67 -3.45 -8.73 -2.67
N THR A 68 -4.31 -8.81 -1.66
CA THR A 68 -4.32 -9.87 -0.65
C THR A 68 -5.73 -10.44 -0.55
N GLU A 69 -5.86 -11.75 -0.36
CA GLU A 69 -7.14 -12.45 -0.20
C GLU A 69 -7.92 -11.89 0.99
N THR A 70 -8.80 -10.92 0.71
CA THR A 70 -9.68 -10.25 1.69
C THR A 70 -11.02 -9.95 1.04
N GLU A 71 -12.04 -9.67 1.83
CA GLU A 71 -13.38 -9.27 1.33
C GLU A 71 -13.31 -8.08 0.37
N LEU A 72 -12.35 -7.18 0.56
CA LEU A 72 -12.14 -6.02 -0.30
C LEU A 72 -11.88 -6.38 -1.77
N LEU A 73 -11.30 -7.57 -2.04
CA LEU A 73 -11.09 -8.02 -3.42
C LEU A 73 -12.38 -8.48 -4.09
N GLY A 74 -13.40 -8.87 -3.31
CA GLY A 74 -14.70 -9.26 -3.85
C GLY A 74 -15.47 -8.12 -4.53
N ASP A 75 -15.07 -6.87 -4.28
CA ASP A 75 -15.66 -5.68 -4.90
C ASP A 75 -15.09 -5.39 -6.30
N PHE A 76 -14.02 -6.10 -6.72
CA PHE A 76 -13.40 -5.93 -8.03
C PHE A 76 -13.87 -7.01 -9.00
N GLU A 77 -14.14 -6.62 -10.26
CA GLU A 77 -14.48 -7.57 -11.32
C GLU A 77 -13.25 -8.40 -11.75
N GLU A 78 -13.47 -9.64 -12.20
CA GLU A 78 -12.37 -10.53 -12.64
C GLU A 78 -11.48 -9.90 -13.73
N GLN A 79 -12.09 -9.11 -14.62
CA GLN A 79 -11.36 -8.40 -15.67
C GLN A 79 -10.42 -7.31 -15.12
N ASP A 80 -10.73 -6.72 -13.97
CA ASP A 80 -9.90 -5.71 -13.30
C ASP A 80 -8.70 -6.35 -12.60
N MET A 81 -8.81 -7.64 -12.29
CA MET A 81 -7.79 -8.43 -11.62
C MET A 81 -6.79 -9.11 -12.57
N GLN A 82 -6.95 -8.95 -13.90
CA GLN A 82 -6.04 -9.56 -14.87
C GLN A 82 -4.59 -9.11 -14.68
N GLY A 83 -3.70 -10.08 -14.45
CA GLY A 83 -2.27 -9.84 -14.23
C GLY A 83 -1.91 -9.39 -12.82
N ILE A 84 -2.88 -9.36 -11.89
CA ILE A 84 -2.65 -9.10 -10.48
C ILE A 84 -2.46 -10.44 -9.77
N SER A 85 -1.30 -10.63 -9.14
CA SER A 85 -1.07 -11.78 -8.27
C SER A 85 -1.63 -11.48 -6.89
N VAL A 86 -2.62 -12.25 -6.48
CA VAL A 86 -3.21 -12.15 -5.14
C VAL A 86 -2.35 -12.94 -4.16
N MET A 87 -1.95 -12.32 -3.07
CA MET A 87 -1.19 -12.93 -1.99
C MET A 87 -2.14 -13.53 -0.96
N ASN A 88 -1.82 -14.73 -0.49
CA ASN A 88 -2.53 -15.33 0.64
C ASN A 88 -2.30 -14.50 1.91
N THR A 89 -3.34 -14.34 2.72
CA THR A 89 -3.32 -13.51 3.94
C THR A 89 -2.29 -14.00 4.96
N ASP A 90 -2.13 -15.31 5.14
CA ASP A 90 -1.16 -15.85 6.11
C ASP A 90 0.27 -15.51 5.69
N LYS A 91 0.59 -15.61 4.39
CA LYS A 91 1.90 -15.21 3.86
C LYS A 91 2.17 -13.72 4.04
N MET A 92 1.15 -12.89 3.91
CA MET A 92 1.26 -11.45 4.14
C MET A 92 1.55 -11.17 5.62
N VAL A 93 0.83 -11.83 6.54
CA VAL A 93 1.05 -11.71 7.99
C VAL A 93 2.44 -12.21 8.37
N GLU A 94 2.89 -13.36 7.83
CA GLU A 94 4.24 -13.87 8.06
C GLU A 94 5.32 -12.87 7.61
N ALA A 95 5.15 -12.27 6.44
CA ALA A 95 6.06 -11.24 5.94
C ALA A 95 6.09 -10.00 6.84
N PHE A 96 4.92 -9.60 7.38
CA PHE A 96 4.82 -8.51 8.35
C PHE A 96 5.59 -8.85 9.63
N ILE A 97 5.36 -10.01 10.25
CA ILE A 97 6.02 -10.42 11.49
C ILE A 97 7.53 -10.44 11.28
N LYS A 98 8.03 -11.09 10.24
CA LYS A 98 9.47 -11.13 9.90
C LYS A 98 10.08 -9.74 9.71
N GLY A 99 9.35 -8.84 9.04
CA GLY A 99 9.81 -7.47 8.85
C GLY A 99 9.84 -6.67 10.14
N PHE A 100 8.82 -6.85 10.97
CA PHE A 100 8.69 -6.20 12.27
C PHE A 100 9.83 -6.65 13.24
N GLU A 101 10.10 -7.95 13.33
CA GLU A 101 11.18 -8.51 14.15
C GLU A 101 12.58 -8.03 13.72
N ARG A 102 12.75 -7.72 12.42
CA ARG A 102 14.01 -7.20 11.87
C ARG A 102 14.11 -5.68 11.88
N ASP A 103 13.19 -4.99 12.55
CA ASP A 103 13.11 -3.52 12.54
C ASP A 103 13.03 -2.90 11.12
N THR A 104 12.44 -3.62 10.16
CA THR A 104 12.24 -3.11 8.81
C THR A 104 11.09 -2.13 8.79
N LEU A 105 11.38 -0.84 8.76
CA LEU A 105 10.37 0.22 8.90
C LEU A 105 9.37 0.29 7.75
N GLU A 106 9.74 -0.19 6.55
CA GLU A 106 8.83 -0.29 5.39
C GLU A 106 8.76 -1.75 4.92
N ILE A 107 7.67 -2.43 5.26
CA ILE A 107 7.45 -3.83 4.94
C ILE A 107 6.61 -3.91 3.67
N ARG A 108 7.22 -4.35 2.57
CA ARG A 108 6.66 -4.38 1.21
C ARG A 108 6.68 -5.81 0.65
N PRO A 109 5.75 -6.67 1.05
CA PRO A 109 5.71 -8.04 0.58
C PRO A 109 5.34 -8.13 -0.90
N GLY A 110 5.88 -9.13 -1.59
CA GLY A 110 5.49 -9.50 -2.94
C GLY A 110 5.57 -8.37 -3.96
N GLN A 111 4.50 -8.16 -4.70
CA GLN A 111 4.43 -7.17 -5.78
C GLN A 111 4.58 -5.71 -5.31
N SER A 112 4.33 -5.40 -4.05
CA SER A 112 4.47 -4.03 -3.54
C SER A 112 5.89 -3.49 -3.70
N ASN A 113 6.90 -4.36 -3.53
CA ASN A 113 8.28 -3.98 -3.75
C ASN A 113 8.58 -3.70 -5.24
N GLN A 114 7.98 -4.50 -6.14
CA GLN A 114 8.10 -4.30 -7.59
C GLN A 114 7.43 -2.98 -8.03
N LEU A 115 6.23 -2.68 -7.52
CA LEU A 115 5.51 -1.44 -7.80
C LEU A 115 6.32 -0.21 -7.38
N ARG A 116 6.95 -0.24 -6.19
CA ARG A 116 7.84 0.83 -5.75
C ARG A 116 9.03 1.00 -6.72
N PHE A 117 9.70 -0.09 -7.09
CA PHE A 117 10.82 -0.02 -8.02
C PHE A 117 10.40 0.56 -9.37
N MET A 118 9.30 0.03 -9.94
CA MET A 118 8.78 0.47 -11.24
C MET A 118 8.34 1.93 -11.22
N SER A 119 7.67 2.39 -10.17
CA SER A 119 7.24 3.78 -10.05
C SER A 119 8.40 4.76 -9.99
N ARG A 120 9.54 4.34 -9.43
CA ARG A 120 10.71 5.21 -9.29
C ARG A 120 11.56 5.29 -10.57
N PHE A 121 11.73 4.17 -11.25
CA PHE A 121 12.65 4.09 -12.40
C PHE A 121 11.93 4.12 -13.76
N PHE A 122 10.68 3.68 -13.81
CA PHE A 122 9.89 3.56 -15.03
C PHE A 122 8.46 4.11 -14.86
N PRO A 123 8.29 5.38 -14.39
CA PRO A 123 6.96 5.91 -14.01
C PRO A 123 5.98 5.92 -15.20
N GLY A 124 6.42 6.27 -16.39
CA GLY A 124 5.57 6.27 -17.57
C GLY A 124 5.12 4.87 -18.01
N PHE A 125 5.99 3.87 -17.87
CA PHE A 125 5.65 2.49 -18.20
C PHE A 125 4.60 1.93 -17.23
N ILE A 126 4.83 2.07 -15.93
CA ILE A 126 3.89 1.55 -14.92
C ILE A 126 2.54 2.25 -14.99
N LEU A 127 2.51 3.57 -15.22
CA LEU A 127 1.28 4.32 -15.42
C LEU A 127 0.49 3.76 -16.61
N ARG A 128 1.14 3.56 -17.75
CA ARG A 128 0.50 2.99 -18.94
C ARG A 128 -0.04 1.58 -18.69
N GLN A 129 0.69 0.76 -17.94
CA GLN A 129 0.22 -0.58 -17.57
C GLN A 129 -1.04 -0.53 -16.69
N MET A 130 -1.07 0.37 -15.70
CA MET A 130 -2.20 0.57 -14.80
C MET A 130 -3.41 1.26 -15.47
N SER A 131 -3.22 1.84 -16.67
CA SER A 131 -4.30 2.47 -17.47
C SER A 131 -5.11 1.48 -18.29
N ARG A 132 -4.58 0.29 -18.57
CA ARG A 132 -5.19 -0.69 -19.49
C ARG A 132 -6.65 -1.06 -19.16
N PRO A 133 -7.05 -1.27 -17.89
CA PRO A 133 -8.45 -1.58 -17.58
C PRO A 133 -9.41 -0.50 -18.06
N VAL A 134 -9.09 0.77 -17.83
CA VAL A 134 -9.92 1.91 -18.26
C VAL A 134 -9.96 2.06 -19.80
N GLU A 135 -8.84 1.85 -20.47
CA GLU A 135 -8.77 1.85 -21.94
C GLU A 135 -9.66 0.75 -22.54
N ASN A 136 -9.69 -0.43 -21.92
CA ASN A 136 -10.54 -1.53 -22.35
C ASN A 136 -12.03 -1.22 -22.13
N MET A 137 -12.40 -0.61 -20.99
CA MET A 137 -13.77 -0.15 -20.72
C MET A 137 -14.26 0.85 -21.80
N HIS A 138 -13.42 1.83 -22.16
CA HIS A 138 -13.75 2.80 -23.20
C HIS A 138 -13.92 2.16 -24.60
N ARG A 139 -13.09 1.19 -24.93
CA ARG A 139 -13.21 0.44 -26.19
C ARG A 139 -14.49 -0.40 -26.26
N SER A 140 -14.89 -1.01 -25.16
CA SER A 140 -16.13 -1.81 -25.07
C SER A 140 -17.37 -0.92 -25.18
N ALA A 141 -17.38 0.23 -24.51
CA ALA A 141 -18.46 1.21 -24.57
C ALA A 141 -18.60 1.87 -25.97
N GLY A 142 -17.48 2.08 -26.68
CA GLY A 142 -17.48 2.62 -28.05
C GLY A 142 -17.95 1.64 -29.12
N LYS A 143 -17.94 0.34 -28.86
CA LYS A 143 -18.46 -0.71 -29.77
C LYS A 143 -19.96 -0.97 -29.61
N ALA A 144 -20.57 -0.49 -28.53
CA ALA A 144 -21.99 -0.66 -28.21
C ALA A 144 -22.88 0.50 -28.73
N ARG A 145 -22.28 1.50 -29.41
CA ARG A 145 -22.94 2.58 -30.12
C ARG A 145 -22.82 2.37 -31.65
#